data_b2a8cb974c0b0144b2a33c57d2240af4
#
_entry.id   b2a8cb974c0b0144b2a33c57d2240af4
#
_cell.length_a   1.000
_cell.length_b   1.000
_cell.length_c   1.000
_cell.angle_alpha   90.00
_cell.angle_beta   90.00
_cell.angle_gamma   90.00
#
_symmetry.space_group_name_H-M   'P 1'
#
loop_
_entity.id
_entity.type
_entity.pdbx_description
1 polymer ?
#
loop_
_entity_poly.entity_id
_entity_poly.type
_entity_poly.pdbx_seq_one_letter_code
_entity_poly.pdbx_strand_id
1 'polypeptide(L)'
;MKLYLKLAWRNIWRNKRRTIIAASSIFFAILLAIFTRSLQHGSYDYMIDSAVRLYTGYLQIHGKGYWEERTLEKSIEANEEFINKIEKIKFVEIAVPRLESFMLISSNNITKVASVIGIDPEKENQMTRLKEKLVAGRYLNDYDEGILISEGLARLLNVQTGDSVILYGQGIYGITAAVVSPIIGIVKFALPDLNNSFVYLPIRFGQNLFSMENKITTISVMLNNPKKIDEVEIELKKLANNEFEIMRWEDMMPELVQGIQLDSVSGIIMLLILYLVIAFGILGTVMMMTAERTKEFGILISIGVKKSKLILITTIESIFIALIGGLLGVLISIPVVYYFHNNPIRFTGELEEISLKFGVEPILPLSIDPGIFVAQAFIVFFIALLSSIYPLNFIRKLKPVEAMRL
;
A
#
# COMPACT_ATOMS: atom_id res chain seq x y z
N MET A 1 36.86 -20.22 -23.47
CA MET A 1 35.59 -19.60 -23.09
C MET A 1 34.97 -18.78 -24.25
N LYS A 2 35.66 -17.82 -24.86
CA LYS A 2 35.15 -16.98 -25.98
C LYS A 2 34.52 -17.79 -27.16
N LEU A 3 35.10 -18.94 -27.53
CA LEU A 3 34.58 -19.77 -28.62
C LEU A 3 33.18 -20.33 -28.28
N TYR A 4 32.95 -20.83 -27.06
CA TYR A 4 31.66 -21.40 -26.64
C TYR A 4 30.56 -20.33 -26.56
N LEU A 5 30.87 -19.13 -26.11
CA LEU A 5 29.95 -17.97 -26.13
C LEU A 5 29.57 -17.63 -27.57
N LYS A 6 30.51 -17.55 -28.48
CA LYS A 6 30.27 -17.27 -29.92
C LYS A 6 29.42 -18.35 -30.58
N LEU A 7 29.68 -19.63 -30.26
CA LEU A 7 28.89 -20.75 -30.77
C LEU A 7 27.47 -20.73 -30.23
N ALA A 8 27.27 -20.53 -28.93
CA ALA A 8 25.96 -20.42 -28.30
C ALA A 8 25.14 -19.27 -28.91
N TRP A 9 25.73 -18.08 -29.04
CA TRP A 9 25.09 -16.93 -29.67
C TRP A 9 24.67 -17.21 -31.14
N ARG A 10 25.57 -17.82 -31.92
CA ARG A 10 25.27 -18.19 -33.32
C ARG A 10 24.14 -19.24 -33.40
N ASN A 11 24.09 -20.20 -32.50
CA ASN A 11 23.05 -21.21 -32.45
C ASN A 11 21.66 -20.63 -32.17
N ILE A 12 21.56 -19.65 -31.25
CA ILE A 12 20.32 -18.91 -30.95
C ILE A 12 19.77 -18.28 -32.23
N TRP A 13 20.59 -17.58 -32.99
CA TRP A 13 20.17 -16.90 -34.23
C TRP A 13 19.95 -17.83 -35.41
N ARG A 14 20.59 -19.00 -35.44
CA ARG A 14 20.34 -20.04 -36.46
C ARG A 14 18.92 -20.62 -36.36
N ASN A 15 18.40 -20.75 -35.15
CA ASN A 15 17.08 -21.31 -34.83
C ASN A 15 16.11 -20.25 -34.28
N LYS A 16 15.92 -19.12 -35.00
CA LYS A 16 15.17 -17.94 -34.56
C LYS A 16 13.78 -18.27 -34.02
N ARG A 17 12.99 -19.12 -34.72
CA ARG A 17 11.61 -19.46 -34.31
C ARG A 17 11.56 -20.04 -32.91
N ARG A 18 12.46 -20.96 -32.58
CA ARG A 18 12.52 -21.62 -31.27
C ARG A 18 12.98 -20.65 -30.16
N THR A 19 14.01 -19.88 -30.47
CA THR A 19 14.54 -18.84 -29.56
C THR A 19 13.47 -17.83 -29.23
N ILE A 20 12.69 -17.36 -30.19
CA ILE A 20 11.60 -16.42 -29.98
C ILE A 20 10.53 -17.04 -29.08
N ILE A 21 10.11 -18.29 -29.31
CA ILE A 21 9.10 -18.96 -28.48
C ILE A 21 9.58 -19.07 -27.03
N ALA A 22 10.82 -19.53 -26.81
CA ALA A 22 11.38 -19.66 -25.48
C ALA A 22 11.57 -18.29 -24.77
N ALA A 23 12.10 -17.31 -25.48
CA ALA A 23 12.27 -15.95 -24.95
C ALA A 23 10.93 -15.28 -24.67
N SER A 24 9.91 -15.47 -25.51
CA SER A 24 8.56 -14.96 -25.30
C SER A 24 7.89 -15.57 -24.06
N SER A 25 8.09 -16.88 -23.81
CA SER A 25 7.58 -17.53 -22.59
C SER A 25 8.14 -16.86 -21.33
N ILE A 26 9.44 -16.58 -21.30
CA ILE A 26 10.10 -15.90 -20.19
C ILE A 26 9.68 -14.43 -20.10
N PHE A 27 9.55 -13.76 -21.24
CA PHE A 27 9.07 -12.39 -21.34
C PHE A 27 7.69 -12.21 -20.70
N PHE A 28 6.70 -13.02 -21.15
CA PHE A 28 5.34 -12.95 -20.61
C PHE A 28 5.28 -13.37 -19.13
N ALA A 29 6.11 -14.33 -18.73
CA ALA A 29 6.23 -14.73 -17.34
C ALA A 29 6.64 -13.57 -16.41
N ILE A 30 7.69 -12.84 -16.79
CA ILE A 30 8.18 -11.68 -16.04
C ILE A 30 7.17 -10.54 -16.07
N LEU A 31 6.61 -10.24 -17.25
CA LEU A 31 5.59 -9.20 -17.38
C LEU A 31 4.41 -9.45 -16.44
N LEU A 32 3.86 -10.67 -16.46
CA LEU A 32 2.72 -11.03 -15.63
C LEU A 32 3.07 -11.03 -14.13
N ALA A 33 4.24 -11.57 -13.76
CA ALA A 33 4.69 -11.59 -12.37
C ALA A 33 4.91 -10.16 -11.80
N ILE A 34 5.55 -9.28 -12.58
CA ILE A 34 5.74 -7.87 -12.20
C ILE A 34 4.38 -7.18 -12.09
N PHE A 35 3.50 -7.34 -13.08
CA PHE A 35 2.18 -6.71 -13.08
C PHE A 35 1.37 -7.12 -11.85
N THR A 36 1.24 -8.42 -11.58
CA THR A 36 0.49 -8.94 -10.43
C THR A 36 1.07 -8.44 -9.11
N ARG A 37 2.39 -8.47 -8.97
CA ARG A 37 3.03 -8.01 -7.72
C ARG A 37 2.96 -6.50 -7.53
N SER A 38 3.11 -5.72 -8.61
CA SER A 38 2.94 -4.27 -8.57
C SER A 38 1.50 -3.87 -8.23
N LEU A 39 0.50 -4.60 -8.75
CA LEU A 39 -0.90 -4.39 -8.42
C LEU A 39 -1.16 -4.66 -6.93
N GLN A 40 -0.67 -5.77 -6.39
CA GLN A 40 -0.85 -6.13 -4.99
C GLN A 40 -0.21 -5.10 -4.04
N HIS A 41 1.06 -4.73 -4.28
CA HIS A 41 1.74 -3.73 -3.45
C HIS A 41 1.10 -2.34 -3.58
N GLY A 42 0.74 -1.92 -4.80
CA GLY A 42 0.07 -0.64 -5.00
C GLY A 42 -1.28 -0.56 -4.28
N SER A 43 -2.04 -1.66 -4.27
CA SER A 43 -3.31 -1.73 -3.53
C SER A 43 -3.09 -1.61 -2.01
N TYR A 44 -2.05 -2.24 -1.46
CA TYR A 44 -1.73 -2.11 -0.02
C TYR A 44 -1.30 -0.69 0.33
N ASP A 45 -0.36 -0.11 -0.44
CA ASP A 45 0.12 1.25 -0.24
C ASP A 45 -1.06 2.24 -0.25
N TYR A 46 -1.98 2.06 -1.20
CA TYR A 46 -3.17 2.90 -1.33
C TYR A 46 -4.16 2.71 -0.16
N MET A 47 -4.40 1.46 0.25
CA MET A 47 -5.30 1.15 1.37
C MET A 47 -4.78 1.73 2.69
N ILE A 48 -3.47 1.61 2.93
CA ILE A 48 -2.82 2.19 4.10
C ILE A 48 -2.91 3.72 4.05
N ASP A 49 -2.50 4.36 2.94
CA ASP A 49 -2.53 5.82 2.82
C ASP A 49 -3.96 6.38 2.99
N SER A 50 -4.95 5.73 2.40
CA SER A 50 -6.36 6.11 2.55
C SER A 50 -6.84 5.99 3.99
N ALA A 51 -6.47 4.92 4.71
CA ALA A 51 -6.87 4.70 6.08
C ALA A 51 -6.20 5.71 7.05
N VAL A 52 -4.89 5.93 6.92
CA VAL A 52 -4.16 6.85 7.80
C VAL A 52 -4.57 8.30 7.55
N ARG A 53 -4.84 8.70 6.30
CA ARG A 53 -5.34 10.06 5.97
C ARG A 53 -6.73 10.31 6.53
N LEU A 54 -7.54 9.27 6.71
CA LEU A 54 -8.89 9.43 7.21
C LEU A 54 -8.91 9.95 8.66
N TYR A 55 -7.96 9.49 9.50
CA TYR A 55 -7.99 9.86 10.92
C TYR A 55 -6.61 9.83 11.62
N THR A 56 -5.86 8.72 11.60
CA THR A 56 -4.73 8.50 12.51
C THR A 56 -3.44 9.22 12.14
N GLY A 57 -3.17 9.44 10.86
CA GLY A 57 -1.83 9.72 10.36
C GLY A 57 -0.95 8.46 10.33
N TYR A 58 0.26 8.57 9.77
CA TYR A 58 1.27 7.51 9.82
C TYR A 58 1.87 7.34 11.22
N LEU A 59 2.00 8.46 11.93
CA LEU A 59 2.45 8.52 13.32
C LEU A 59 1.50 9.42 14.10
N GLN A 60 1.30 9.11 15.37
CA GLN A 60 0.53 9.95 16.28
C GLN A 60 1.34 10.22 17.54
N ILE A 61 1.32 11.48 18.00
CA ILE A 61 1.96 11.92 19.24
C ILE A 61 0.86 12.25 20.23
N HIS A 62 0.96 11.72 21.44
CA HIS A 62 0.01 11.97 22.51
C HIS A 62 0.68 11.82 23.90
N GLY A 63 -0.02 12.17 24.96
CA GLY A 63 0.45 11.95 26.32
C GLY A 63 0.53 10.47 26.66
N LYS A 64 1.45 10.09 27.54
CA LYS A 64 1.63 8.69 27.94
C LYS A 64 0.37 8.07 28.52
N GLY A 65 -0.04 6.94 27.97
CA GLY A 65 -1.24 6.21 28.33
C GLY A 65 -2.54 6.83 27.83
N TYR A 66 -2.48 7.84 26.96
CA TYR A 66 -3.68 8.41 26.35
C TYR A 66 -4.40 7.39 25.47
N TRP A 67 -3.67 6.56 24.76
CA TRP A 67 -4.28 5.59 23.82
C TRP A 67 -5.19 4.58 24.52
N GLU A 68 -4.81 4.13 25.74
CA GLU A 68 -5.57 3.18 26.54
C GLU A 68 -6.73 3.85 27.28
N GLU A 69 -6.49 5.02 27.87
CA GLU A 69 -7.44 5.66 28.76
C GLU A 69 -8.39 6.64 28.08
N ARG A 70 -7.94 7.27 26.98
CA ARG A 70 -8.67 8.30 26.21
C ARG A 70 -9.21 9.44 27.07
N THR A 71 -8.48 9.81 28.11
CA THR A 71 -8.87 10.86 29.06
C THR A 71 -8.20 12.19 28.75
N LEU A 72 -8.88 13.30 29.05
CA LEU A 72 -8.35 14.65 28.81
C LEU A 72 -7.16 14.99 29.70
N GLU A 73 -7.01 14.32 30.84
CA GLU A 73 -5.88 14.45 31.77
C GLU A 73 -4.54 14.02 31.14
N LYS A 74 -4.60 13.14 30.15
CA LYS A 74 -3.43 12.69 29.37
C LYS A 74 -3.11 13.60 28.16
N SER A 75 -3.69 14.80 28.13
CA SER A 75 -3.40 15.81 27.12
C SER A 75 -1.97 16.31 27.20
N ILE A 76 -1.49 16.85 26.09
CA ILE A 76 -0.16 17.43 25.93
C ILE A 76 -0.26 18.95 25.74
N GLU A 77 0.73 19.68 26.22
CA GLU A 77 0.90 21.09 25.85
C GLU A 77 1.61 21.15 24.50
N ALA A 78 0.92 21.66 23.52
CA ALA A 78 1.50 21.84 22.19
C ALA A 78 1.19 23.25 21.69
N ASN A 79 2.21 24.07 21.69
CA ASN A 79 2.17 25.38 21.05
C ASN A 79 2.53 25.27 19.55
N GLU A 80 2.28 26.34 18.83
CA GLU A 80 2.63 26.42 17.39
C GLU A 80 4.13 26.16 17.14
N GLU A 81 5.01 26.55 18.05
CA GLU A 81 6.45 26.32 17.92
C GLU A 81 6.79 24.84 17.91
N PHE A 82 6.12 24.03 18.77
CA PHE A 82 6.32 22.58 18.81
C PHE A 82 5.82 21.91 17.54
N ILE A 83 4.62 22.28 17.05
CA ILE A 83 4.07 21.78 15.80
C ILE A 83 4.97 22.12 14.63
N ASN A 84 5.47 23.37 14.55
CA ASN A 84 6.41 23.81 13.53
C ASN A 84 7.75 23.05 13.58
N LYS A 85 8.22 22.63 14.76
CA LYS A 85 9.41 21.76 14.89
C LYS A 85 9.17 20.37 14.29
N ILE A 86 7.99 19.80 14.49
CA ILE A 86 7.60 18.52 13.90
C ILE A 86 7.55 18.63 12.36
N GLU A 87 6.92 19.68 11.83
CA GLU A 87 6.80 19.88 10.38
C GLU A 87 8.14 20.15 9.67
N LYS A 88 9.17 20.60 10.41
CA LYS A 88 10.53 20.76 9.88
C LYS A 88 11.32 19.44 9.79
N ILE A 89 10.83 18.37 10.39
CA ILE A 89 11.49 17.06 10.28
C ILE A 89 11.38 16.59 8.84
N LYS A 90 12.49 16.12 8.29
CA LYS A 90 12.53 15.62 6.92
C LYS A 90 11.53 14.47 6.74
N PHE A 91 10.82 14.47 5.62
CA PHE A 91 9.74 13.54 5.25
C PHE A 91 8.41 13.71 5.98
N VAL A 92 8.26 14.64 6.92
CA VAL A 92 6.96 15.05 7.41
C VAL A 92 6.26 15.89 6.34
N GLU A 93 5.01 15.56 6.05
CA GLU A 93 4.13 16.31 5.14
C GLU A 93 3.37 17.39 5.91
N ILE A 94 2.74 17.01 7.02
CA ILE A 94 1.96 17.90 7.89
C ILE A 94 1.82 17.27 9.29
N ALA A 95 1.71 18.14 10.31
CA ALA A 95 1.37 17.77 11.68
C ALA A 95 0.04 18.44 12.08
N VAL A 96 -0.96 17.64 12.38
CA VAL A 96 -2.34 18.08 12.63
C VAL A 96 -2.69 17.91 14.09
N PRO A 97 -2.78 19.02 14.87
CA PRO A 97 -3.20 18.96 16.26
C PRO A 97 -4.69 18.69 16.38
N ARG A 98 -5.09 17.86 17.35
CA ARG A 98 -6.48 17.56 17.65
C ARG A 98 -6.74 17.52 19.14
N LEU A 99 -7.96 17.90 19.51
CA LEU A 99 -8.50 17.74 20.82
C LEU A 99 -9.70 16.81 20.76
N GLU A 100 -9.53 15.56 21.18
CA GLU A 100 -10.51 14.50 21.05
C GLU A 100 -11.16 14.20 22.40
N SER A 101 -12.49 14.10 22.41
CA SER A 101 -13.26 13.69 23.58
C SER A 101 -14.59 13.04 23.17
N PHE A 102 -15.24 12.39 24.10
CA PHE A 102 -16.58 11.86 23.91
C PHE A 102 -17.59 12.71 24.68
N MET A 103 -18.70 13.06 24.03
CA MET A 103 -19.79 13.83 24.65
C MET A 103 -21.14 13.21 24.29
N LEU A 104 -22.12 13.50 25.10
CA LEU A 104 -23.51 13.32 24.71
C LEU A 104 -23.92 14.50 23.84
N ILE A 105 -24.52 14.19 22.69
CA ILE A 105 -25.14 15.17 21.81
C ILE A 105 -26.64 14.96 21.85
N SER A 106 -27.39 16.04 22.09
CA SER A 106 -28.84 15.96 22.26
C SER A 106 -29.55 17.00 21.40
N SER A 107 -30.64 16.55 20.77
CA SER A 107 -31.59 17.42 20.09
C SER A 107 -33.00 16.90 20.37
N ASN A 108 -33.89 17.81 20.73
CA ASN A 108 -35.27 17.46 21.14
C ASN A 108 -35.25 16.39 22.26
N ASN A 109 -35.79 15.21 21.97
CA ASN A 109 -35.86 14.06 22.91
C ASN A 109 -34.86 12.93 22.57
N ILE A 110 -33.91 13.16 21.67
CA ILE A 110 -32.96 12.15 21.23
C ILE A 110 -31.57 12.54 21.74
N THR A 111 -30.90 11.59 22.42
CA THR A 111 -29.52 11.75 22.88
C THR A 111 -28.67 10.61 22.31
N LYS A 112 -27.50 10.93 21.83
CA LYS A 112 -26.49 9.99 21.29
C LYS A 112 -25.12 10.31 21.89
N VAL A 113 -24.23 9.33 21.87
CA VAL A 113 -22.80 9.55 22.15
C VAL A 113 -22.15 10.01 20.84
N ALA A 114 -21.35 11.04 20.93
CA ALA A 114 -20.58 11.57 19.80
C ALA A 114 -19.09 11.66 20.17
N SER A 115 -18.24 11.38 19.21
CA SER A 115 -16.83 11.69 19.25
C SER A 115 -16.65 13.13 18.79
N VAL A 116 -16.28 14.00 19.71
CA VAL A 116 -16.10 15.44 19.48
C VAL A 116 -14.62 15.72 19.27
N ILE A 117 -14.30 16.29 18.12
CA ILE A 117 -12.94 16.53 17.67
C ILE A 117 -12.74 18.03 17.45
N GLY A 118 -11.94 18.66 18.30
CA GLY A 118 -11.44 20.01 18.09
C GLY A 118 -10.30 20.00 17.09
N ILE A 119 -10.43 20.76 16.02
CA ILE A 119 -9.51 20.74 14.87
C ILE A 119 -9.01 22.15 14.52
N ASP A 120 -7.83 22.22 13.96
CA ASP A 120 -7.43 23.33 13.09
C ASP A 120 -8.06 23.08 11.69
N PRO A 121 -9.02 23.89 11.23
CA PRO A 121 -9.77 23.59 10.02
C PRO A 121 -8.92 23.48 8.77
N GLU A 122 -7.85 24.28 8.65
CA GLU A 122 -6.98 24.26 7.48
C GLU A 122 -6.09 23.02 7.47
N LYS A 123 -5.41 22.73 8.57
CA LYS A 123 -4.54 21.55 8.70
C LYS A 123 -5.33 20.25 8.59
N GLU A 124 -6.50 20.18 9.23
CA GLU A 124 -7.39 19.04 9.12
C GLU A 124 -7.83 18.78 7.67
N ASN A 125 -8.20 19.87 6.95
CA ASN A 125 -8.57 19.74 5.54
C ASN A 125 -7.42 19.29 4.65
N GLN A 126 -6.19 19.71 4.93
CA GLN A 126 -5.01 19.26 4.18
C GLN A 126 -4.78 17.75 4.35
N MET A 127 -5.01 17.22 5.55
CA MET A 127 -4.83 15.81 5.85
C MET A 127 -6.00 14.96 5.34
N THR A 128 -7.23 15.30 5.75
CA THR A 128 -8.42 14.44 5.62
C THR A 128 -9.33 14.81 4.46
N ARG A 129 -9.10 15.98 3.81
CA ARG A 129 -9.97 16.59 2.79
C ARG A 129 -11.40 16.76 3.30
N LEU A 130 -11.54 17.15 4.56
CA LEU A 130 -12.84 17.25 5.23
C LEU A 130 -13.81 18.20 4.52
N LYS A 131 -13.29 19.26 3.89
CA LYS A 131 -14.09 20.22 3.11
C LYS A 131 -14.77 19.58 1.89
N GLU A 132 -14.12 18.60 1.27
CA GLU A 132 -14.69 17.89 0.12
C GLU A 132 -15.81 16.91 0.54
N LYS A 133 -15.88 16.55 1.83
CA LYS A 133 -16.90 15.70 2.41
C LYS A 133 -18.16 16.47 2.84
N LEU A 134 -18.20 17.79 2.65
CA LEU A 134 -19.34 18.64 3.01
C LEU A 134 -20.53 18.36 2.07
N VAL A 135 -21.67 17.98 2.64
CA VAL A 135 -22.93 17.69 1.90
C VAL A 135 -23.99 18.79 2.09
N ALA A 136 -23.89 19.57 3.17
CA ALA A 136 -24.80 20.70 3.44
C ALA A 136 -24.11 21.76 4.31
N GLY A 137 -24.53 23.01 4.17
CA GLY A 137 -23.99 24.13 4.95
C GLY A 137 -22.64 24.65 4.45
N ARG A 138 -21.79 25.12 5.35
CA ARG A 138 -20.43 25.60 5.06
C ARG A 138 -19.39 24.91 5.94
N TYR A 139 -18.14 25.01 5.51
CA TYR A 139 -16.99 24.54 6.30
C TYR A 139 -16.67 25.45 7.46
N LEU A 140 -15.98 24.91 8.49
CA LEU A 140 -15.52 25.65 9.68
C LEU A 140 -14.41 26.65 9.33
N ASN A 141 -14.36 27.70 10.15
CA ASN A 141 -13.19 28.56 10.31
C ASN A 141 -12.77 28.61 11.78
N ASP A 142 -11.57 29.14 12.08
CA ASP A 142 -10.95 29.13 13.41
C ASP A 142 -11.75 29.85 14.51
N TYR A 143 -12.63 30.76 14.15
CA TYR A 143 -13.39 31.63 15.04
C TYR A 143 -14.87 31.23 15.17
N ASP A 144 -15.27 30.14 14.52
CA ASP A 144 -16.64 29.66 14.63
C ASP A 144 -16.93 29.08 16.03
N GLU A 145 -18.13 29.34 16.55
CA GLU A 145 -18.68 28.72 17.76
C GLU A 145 -19.73 27.64 17.44
N GLY A 146 -19.76 27.19 16.20
CA GLY A 146 -20.64 26.11 15.74
C GLY A 146 -19.87 24.85 15.34
N ILE A 147 -20.61 23.85 14.94
CA ILE A 147 -20.07 22.51 14.68
C ILE A 147 -20.35 22.05 13.25
N LEU A 148 -19.46 21.12 12.77
CA LEU A 148 -19.82 20.20 11.72
C LEU A 148 -20.27 18.88 12.35
N ILE A 149 -21.33 18.32 11.84
CA ILE A 149 -21.84 17.02 12.27
C ILE A 149 -21.81 16.04 11.11
N SER A 150 -21.55 14.76 11.40
CA SER A 150 -21.62 13.71 10.37
C SER A 150 -23.06 13.43 9.95
N GLU A 151 -23.28 13.12 8.65
CA GLU A 151 -24.61 12.94 8.04
C GLU A 151 -25.45 11.90 8.76
N GLY A 152 -24.85 10.77 9.09
CA GLY A 152 -25.55 9.70 9.81
C GLY A 152 -26.01 10.12 11.22
N LEU A 153 -25.13 10.83 11.95
CA LEU A 153 -25.46 11.36 13.28
C LEU A 153 -26.55 12.44 13.18
N ALA A 154 -26.48 13.34 12.19
CA ALA A 154 -27.51 14.34 11.95
C ALA A 154 -28.88 13.70 11.66
N ARG A 155 -28.88 12.62 10.87
CA ARG A 155 -30.10 11.83 10.60
C ARG A 155 -30.63 11.14 11.86
N LEU A 156 -29.76 10.56 12.70
CA LEU A 156 -30.13 9.92 13.96
C LEU A 156 -30.74 10.90 14.98
N LEU A 157 -30.32 12.15 14.97
CA LEU A 157 -30.81 13.22 15.83
C LEU A 157 -32.00 13.99 15.21
N ASN A 158 -32.31 13.72 13.93
CA ASN A 158 -33.32 14.44 13.15
C ASN A 158 -33.07 15.97 13.12
N VAL A 159 -31.84 16.36 12.78
CA VAL A 159 -31.39 17.76 12.70
C VAL A 159 -30.84 18.13 11.33
N GLN A 160 -30.85 19.42 11.02
CA GLN A 160 -30.35 20.00 9.77
C GLN A 160 -29.38 21.16 10.05
N THR A 161 -28.74 21.67 8.99
CA THR A 161 -27.93 22.90 9.09
C THR A 161 -28.77 24.07 9.58
N GLY A 162 -28.24 24.81 10.56
CA GLY A 162 -28.93 25.93 11.22
C GLY A 162 -29.67 25.54 12.50
N ASP A 163 -29.95 24.26 12.73
CA ASP A 163 -30.46 23.79 14.02
C ASP A 163 -29.37 23.86 15.08
N SER A 164 -29.78 23.91 16.35
CA SER A 164 -28.88 23.87 17.50
C SER A 164 -28.99 22.55 18.25
N VAL A 165 -27.85 22.06 18.71
CA VAL A 165 -27.74 20.84 19.53
C VAL A 165 -27.08 21.16 20.85
N ILE A 166 -27.37 20.35 21.86
CA ILE A 166 -26.73 20.43 23.18
C ILE A 166 -25.59 19.41 23.19
N LEU A 167 -24.37 19.86 23.41
CA LEU A 167 -23.23 19.02 23.73
C LEU A 167 -23.05 19.02 25.26
N TYR A 168 -23.01 17.84 25.88
CA TYR A 168 -22.84 17.66 27.31
C TYR A 168 -21.82 16.55 27.59
N GLY A 169 -20.82 16.84 28.40
CA GLY A 169 -19.78 15.90 28.76
C GLY A 169 -18.92 16.38 29.93
N GLN A 170 -17.75 15.82 30.03
CA GLN A 170 -16.78 16.11 31.06
C GLN A 170 -15.54 16.77 30.41
N GLY A 171 -15.16 17.91 30.95
CA GLY A 171 -13.91 18.57 30.67
C GLY A 171 -12.77 18.05 31.53
N ILE A 172 -11.62 18.69 31.46
CA ILE A 172 -10.44 18.31 32.27
C ILE A 172 -10.76 18.36 33.76
N TYR A 173 -10.21 17.44 34.54
CA TYR A 173 -10.39 17.34 36.00
C TYR A 173 -11.85 17.21 36.44
N GLY A 174 -12.72 16.64 35.62
CA GLY A 174 -14.10 16.40 35.98
C GLY A 174 -15.01 17.64 35.88
N ILE A 175 -14.56 18.76 35.36
CA ILE A 175 -15.38 19.96 35.14
C ILE A 175 -16.47 19.63 34.12
N THR A 176 -17.69 20.10 34.37
CA THR A 176 -18.79 19.93 33.42
C THR A 176 -18.54 20.75 32.15
N ALA A 177 -18.53 20.09 31.01
CA ALA A 177 -18.48 20.72 29.70
C ALA A 177 -19.87 20.66 29.06
N ALA A 178 -20.52 21.80 28.90
CA ALA A 178 -21.85 21.87 28.32
C ALA A 178 -22.01 23.13 27.46
N VAL A 179 -22.54 22.96 26.27
CA VAL A 179 -22.80 24.10 25.37
C VAL A 179 -23.97 23.80 24.41
N VAL A 180 -24.69 24.83 24.04
CA VAL A 180 -25.63 24.81 22.92
C VAL A 180 -24.90 25.37 21.69
N SER A 181 -24.79 24.58 20.65
CA SER A 181 -24.00 24.95 19.48
C SER A 181 -24.81 24.78 18.19
N PRO A 182 -24.77 25.76 17.26
CA PRO A 182 -25.43 25.64 15.97
C PRO A 182 -24.67 24.69 15.05
N ILE A 183 -25.42 23.96 14.24
CA ILE A 183 -24.87 23.10 13.16
C ILE A 183 -24.56 23.99 11.96
N ILE A 184 -23.28 24.21 11.69
CA ILE A 184 -22.80 25.04 10.58
C ILE A 184 -22.82 24.23 9.25
N GLY A 185 -22.48 22.95 9.33
CA GLY A 185 -22.49 22.10 8.16
C GLY A 185 -22.58 20.62 8.51
N ILE A 186 -22.85 19.82 7.48
CA ILE A 186 -22.98 18.37 7.57
C ILE A 186 -21.93 17.75 6.64
N VAL A 187 -21.15 16.81 7.18
CA VAL A 187 -20.11 16.07 6.44
C VAL A 187 -20.48 14.61 6.32
N LYS A 188 -20.12 13.98 5.21
CA LYS A 188 -20.42 12.58 4.95
C LYS A 188 -19.17 11.75 4.95
N PHE A 189 -19.17 10.69 5.74
CA PHE A 189 -18.13 9.65 5.73
C PHE A 189 -18.68 8.38 5.13
N ALA A 190 -17.85 7.68 4.40
CA ALA A 190 -18.23 6.39 3.83
C ALA A 190 -18.30 5.29 4.91
N LEU A 191 -17.41 5.32 5.92
CA LEU A 191 -17.43 4.40 7.04
C LEU A 191 -18.62 4.70 7.97
N PRO A 192 -19.53 3.74 8.23
CA PRO A 192 -20.71 3.95 9.06
C PRO A 192 -20.39 4.43 10.48
N ASP A 193 -19.33 3.90 11.09
CA ASP A 193 -18.94 4.25 12.45
C ASP A 193 -18.56 5.73 12.57
N LEU A 194 -17.79 6.25 11.63
CA LEU A 194 -17.45 7.67 11.57
C LEU A 194 -18.66 8.53 11.21
N ASN A 195 -19.47 8.05 10.25
CA ASN A 195 -20.63 8.78 9.78
C ASN A 195 -21.77 8.88 10.82
N ASN A 196 -21.79 8.00 11.83
CA ASN A 196 -22.81 8.00 12.87
C ASN A 196 -22.36 8.60 14.21
N SER A 197 -21.10 9.05 14.33
CA SER A 197 -20.56 9.46 15.63
C SER A 197 -19.74 10.76 15.65
N PHE A 198 -19.28 11.29 14.50
CA PHE A 198 -18.33 12.39 14.52
C PHE A 198 -18.98 13.77 14.53
N VAL A 199 -18.39 14.63 15.39
CA VAL A 199 -18.67 16.06 15.49
C VAL A 199 -17.33 16.80 15.47
N TYR A 200 -17.20 17.78 14.59
CA TYR A 200 -16.00 18.63 14.52
C TYR A 200 -16.33 20.05 14.97
N LEU A 201 -15.39 20.66 15.66
CA LEU A 201 -15.45 22.05 16.09
C LEU A 201 -14.04 22.68 16.02
N PRO A 202 -13.92 24.01 15.93
CA PRO A 202 -12.60 24.65 15.98
C PRO A 202 -11.86 24.31 17.26
N ILE A 203 -10.56 24.07 17.18
CA ILE A 203 -9.74 23.64 18.33
C ILE A 203 -9.84 24.61 19.51
N ARG A 204 -9.87 25.92 19.24
CA ARG A 204 -10.02 26.95 20.27
C ARG A 204 -11.38 26.86 20.97
N PHE A 205 -12.43 26.61 20.22
CA PHE A 205 -13.77 26.42 20.81
C PHE A 205 -13.79 25.15 21.70
N GLY A 206 -13.16 24.06 21.24
CA GLY A 206 -12.99 22.84 22.03
C GLY A 206 -12.16 23.07 23.32
N GLN A 207 -11.04 23.79 23.21
CA GLN A 207 -10.21 24.14 24.38
C GLN A 207 -10.99 24.92 25.44
N ASN A 208 -11.81 25.90 25.02
CA ASN A 208 -12.68 26.64 25.91
C ASN A 208 -13.75 25.73 26.54
N LEU A 209 -14.42 24.90 25.73
CA LEU A 209 -15.49 24.00 26.16
C LEU A 209 -14.99 22.99 27.23
N PHE A 210 -13.80 22.42 27.01
CA PHE A 210 -13.21 21.41 27.91
C PHE A 210 -12.33 22.02 29.01
N SER A 211 -12.19 23.35 29.07
CA SER A 211 -11.28 24.08 29.99
C SER A 211 -9.81 23.69 29.83
N MET A 212 -9.33 23.54 28.60
CA MET A 212 -8.02 23.01 28.21
C MET A 212 -7.19 24.06 27.46
N GLU A 213 -6.90 25.20 28.08
CA GLU A 213 -6.06 26.21 27.45
C GLU A 213 -4.70 25.63 26.96
N ASN A 214 -4.36 25.88 25.69
CA ASN A 214 -3.11 25.44 25.06
C ASN A 214 -2.82 23.92 25.11
N LYS A 215 -3.83 23.11 25.44
CA LYS A 215 -3.70 21.65 25.46
C LYS A 215 -4.42 21.01 24.31
N ILE A 216 -3.86 19.90 23.86
CA ILE A 216 -4.42 19.02 22.82
C ILE A 216 -4.27 17.58 23.28
N THR A 217 -5.02 16.68 22.69
CA THR A 217 -4.92 15.27 23.04
C THR A 217 -3.95 14.55 22.13
N THR A 218 -3.94 14.89 20.84
CA THR A 218 -3.15 14.17 19.83
C THR A 218 -2.57 15.11 18.78
N ILE A 219 -1.46 14.72 18.16
CA ILE A 219 -0.94 15.30 16.94
C ILE A 219 -0.79 14.17 15.91
N SER A 220 -1.60 14.19 14.87
CA SER A 220 -1.49 13.24 13.74
C SER A 220 -0.43 13.74 12.77
N VAL A 221 0.53 12.87 12.41
CA VAL A 221 1.65 13.21 11.53
C VAL A 221 1.55 12.43 10.23
N MET A 222 1.44 13.16 9.10
CA MET A 222 1.48 12.59 7.77
C MET A 222 2.89 12.65 7.19
N LEU A 223 3.21 11.67 6.37
CA LEU A 223 4.52 11.55 5.72
C LEU A 223 4.40 11.63 4.20
N ASN A 224 5.29 12.41 3.58
CA ASN A 224 5.42 12.42 2.12
C ASN A 224 6.15 11.18 1.57
N ASN A 225 6.84 10.41 2.43
CA ASN A 225 7.45 9.13 2.10
C ASN A 225 7.26 8.13 3.26
N PRO A 226 6.20 7.30 3.23
CA PRO A 226 5.91 6.33 4.28
C PRO A 226 7.02 5.32 4.55
N LYS A 227 7.88 5.03 3.54
CA LYS A 227 9.03 4.13 3.71
C LYS A 227 10.12 4.68 4.65
N LYS A 228 10.00 5.95 5.05
CA LYS A 228 10.91 6.65 5.96
C LYS A 228 10.36 6.83 7.37
N ILE A 229 9.29 6.10 7.71
CA ILE A 229 8.65 6.18 9.02
C ILE A 229 9.62 5.95 10.18
N ASP A 230 10.56 5.01 10.04
CA ASP A 230 11.57 4.73 11.08
C ASP A 230 12.49 5.92 11.33
N GLU A 231 12.90 6.63 10.27
CA GLU A 231 13.77 7.82 10.38
C GLU A 231 13.02 8.95 11.09
N VAL A 232 11.75 9.15 10.72
CA VAL A 232 10.90 10.22 11.33
C VAL A 232 10.57 9.89 12.78
N GLU A 233 10.24 8.66 13.10
CA GLU A 233 9.95 8.23 14.47
C GLU A 233 11.14 8.48 15.41
N ILE A 234 12.37 8.16 14.97
CA ILE A 234 13.58 8.42 15.74
C ILE A 234 13.76 9.93 16.03
N GLU A 235 13.53 10.79 15.03
CA GLU A 235 13.63 12.24 15.22
C GLU A 235 12.50 12.78 16.12
N LEU A 236 11.30 12.28 15.99
CA LEU A 236 10.19 12.63 16.88
C LEU A 236 10.47 12.21 18.34
N LYS A 237 11.02 11.01 18.56
CA LYS A 237 11.42 10.53 19.91
C LYS A 237 12.49 11.41 20.53
N LYS A 238 13.44 11.93 19.77
CA LYS A 238 14.43 12.90 20.26
C LYS A 238 13.77 14.22 20.66
N LEU A 239 12.81 14.69 19.85
CA LEU A 239 12.10 15.93 20.12
C LEU A 239 11.19 15.81 21.36
N ALA A 240 10.60 14.64 21.56
CA ALA A 240 9.64 14.35 22.63
C ALA A 240 10.28 14.21 24.02
N ASN A 241 11.61 14.09 24.17
CA ASN A 241 12.34 13.94 25.43
C ASN A 241 11.73 12.94 26.43
N ASN A 242 11.09 11.88 25.94
CA ASN A 242 10.31 10.91 26.73
C ASN A 242 9.09 11.49 27.48
N GLU A 243 8.62 12.67 27.15
CA GLU A 243 7.41 13.25 27.76
C GLU A 243 6.14 12.75 27.07
N PHE A 244 6.25 12.42 25.78
CA PHE A 244 5.15 11.99 24.93
C PHE A 244 5.30 10.53 24.52
N GLU A 245 4.22 9.94 24.11
CA GLU A 245 4.15 8.64 23.44
C GLU A 245 3.97 8.84 21.94
N ILE A 246 4.70 8.06 21.15
CA ILE A 246 4.61 8.11 19.70
C ILE A 246 4.17 6.72 19.24
N MET A 247 3.00 6.66 18.63
CA MET A 247 2.43 5.43 18.09
C MET A 247 2.47 5.43 16.56
N ARG A 248 2.70 4.26 16.01
CA ARG A 248 2.62 4.01 14.57
C ARG A 248 1.20 3.64 14.17
N TRP A 249 0.85 3.85 12.92
CA TRP A 249 -0.43 3.43 12.38
C TRP A 249 -0.68 1.92 12.53
N GLU A 250 0.38 1.09 12.46
CA GLU A 250 0.30 -0.35 12.66
C GLU A 250 -0.24 -0.72 14.05
N ASP A 251 0.17 0.04 15.07
CA ASP A 251 -0.27 -0.17 16.45
C ASP A 251 -1.69 0.37 16.69
N MET A 252 -2.06 1.43 15.95
CA MET A 252 -3.37 2.07 16.05
C MET A 252 -4.46 1.34 15.26
N MET A 253 -4.09 0.59 14.21
CA MET A 253 -5.02 -0.10 13.31
C MET A 253 -4.65 -1.58 13.13
N PRO A 254 -4.63 -2.39 14.20
CA PRO A 254 -4.20 -3.79 14.14
C PRO A 254 -5.09 -4.65 13.23
N GLU A 255 -6.39 -4.32 13.08
CA GLU A 255 -7.30 -5.06 12.18
C GLU A 255 -6.89 -4.86 10.71
N LEU A 256 -6.49 -3.64 10.34
CA LEU A 256 -6.00 -3.34 9.00
C LEU A 256 -4.70 -4.11 8.71
N VAL A 257 -3.76 -4.12 9.67
CA VAL A 257 -2.51 -4.86 9.56
C VAL A 257 -2.77 -6.36 9.39
N GLN A 258 -3.66 -6.94 10.20
CA GLN A 258 -4.05 -8.36 10.10
C GLN A 258 -4.71 -8.66 8.75
N GLY A 259 -5.60 -7.79 8.28
CA GLY A 259 -6.24 -7.91 6.97
C GLY A 259 -5.22 -7.95 5.83
N ILE A 260 -4.27 -7.02 5.82
CA ILE A 260 -3.17 -6.96 4.84
C ILE A 260 -2.28 -8.21 4.93
N GLN A 261 -1.97 -8.68 6.14
CA GLN A 261 -1.15 -9.88 6.32
C GLN A 261 -1.84 -11.13 5.76
N LEU A 262 -3.13 -11.33 6.05
CA LEU A 262 -3.91 -12.45 5.53
C LEU A 262 -4.00 -12.43 4.00
N ASP A 263 -4.28 -11.26 3.42
CA ASP A 263 -4.30 -11.10 1.96
C ASP A 263 -2.90 -11.31 1.34
N SER A 264 -1.84 -10.84 2.00
CA SER A 264 -0.46 -11.05 1.56
C SER A 264 -0.09 -12.53 1.50
N VAL A 265 -0.51 -13.34 2.48
CA VAL A 265 -0.31 -14.80 2.48
C VAL A 265 -1.06 -15.42 1.29
N SER A 266 -2.31 -15.05 1.07
CA SER A 266 -3.10 -15.49 -0.07
C SER A 266 -2.44 -15.11 -1.40
N GLY A 267 -1.94 -13.89 -1.50
CA GLY A 267 -1.20 -13.40 -2.66
C GLY A 267 0.11 -14.17 -2.91
N ILE A 268 0.84 -14.55 -1.87
CA ILE A 268 2.04 -15.40 -2.00
C ILE A 268 1.67 -16.78 -2.56
N ILE A 269 0.59 -17.39 -2.07
CA ILE A 269 0.10 -18.67 -2.59
C ILE A 269 -0.25 -18.55 -4.08
N MET A 270 -0.98 -17.49 -4.46
CA MET A 270 -1.32 -17.23 -5.86
C MET A 270 -0.06 -17.05 -6.74
N LEU A 271 0.94 -16.32 -6.25
CA LEU A 271 2.23 -16.16 -6.94
C LEU A 271 2.98 -17.48 -7.07
N LEU A 272 2.97 -18.34 -6.06
CA LEU A 272 3.58 -19.67 -6.14
C LEU A 272 2.92 -20.54 -7.22
N ILE A 273 1.59 -20.51 -7.33
CA ILE A 273 0.86 -21.18 -8.40
C ILE A 273 1.28 -20.61 -9.77
N LEU A 274 1.34 -19.27 -9.89
CA LEU A 274 1.80 -18.61 -11.10
C LEU A 274 3.22 -19.05 -11.48
N TYR A 275 4.17 -19.06 -10.54
CA TYR A 275 5.54 -19.51 -10.79
C TYR A 275 5.60 -20.98 -11.18
N LEU A 276 4.74 -21.83 -10.62
CA LEU A 276 4.66 -23.23 -11.01
C LEU A 276 4.19 -23.38 -12.46
N VAL A 277 3.16 -22.66 -12.88
CA VAL A 277 2.68 -22.63 -14.28
C VAL A 277 3.79 -22.13 -15.21
N ILE A 278 4.48 -21.04 -14.83
CA ILE A 278 5.62 -20.50 -15.58
C ILE A 278 6.74 -21.54 -15.70
N ALA A 279 7.07 -22.24 -14.60
CA ALA A 279 8.11 -23.26 -14.57
C ALA A 279 7.80 -24.40 -15.56
N PHE A 280 6.56 -24.90 -15.57
CA PHE A 280 6.12 -25.92 -16.53
C PHE A 280 6.17 -25.42 -17.98
N GLY A 281 5.76 -24.18 -18.23
CA GLY A 281 5.83 -23.56 -19.56
C GLY A 281 7.27 -23.47 -20.09
N ILE A 282 8.19 -22.96 -19.26
CA ILE A 282 9.61 -22.87 -19.60
C ILE A 282 10.21 -24.28 -19.79
N LEU A 283 9.93 -25.20 -18.87
CA LEU A 283 10.42 -26.58 -18.94
C LEU A 283 9.94 -27.27 -20.22
N GLY A 284 8.65 -27.17 -20.56
CA GLY A 284 8.08 -27.72 -21.79
C GLY A 284 8.77 -27.19 -23.03
N THR A 285 9.04 -25.87 -23.09
CA THR A 285 9.77 -25.26 -24.19
C THR A 285 11.21 -25.76 -24.28
N VAL A 286 11.92 -25.88 -23.15
CA VAL A 286 13.29 -26.41 -23.09
C VAL A 286 13.34 -27.91 -23.49
N MET A 287 12.34 -28.70 -23.06
CA MET A 287 12.20 -30.10 -23.45
C MET A 287 12.02 -30.24 -24.96
N MET A 288 11.10 -29.48 -25.54
CA MET A 288 10.86 -29.46 -27.00
C MET A 288 12.12 -29.09 -27.76
N MET A 289 12.81 -28.01 -27.36
CA MET A 289 14.08 -27.60 -28.00
C MET A 289 15.15 -28.67 -27.92
N THR A 290 15.24 -29.39 -26.82
CA THR A 290 16.21 -30.46 -26.60
C THR A 290 15.89 -31.67 -27.47
N ALA A 291 14.62 -32.09 -27.54
CA ALA A 291 14.16 -33.23 -28.35
C ALA A 291 14.42 -33.00 -29.82
N GLU A 292 14.10 -31.82 -30.36
CA GLU A 292 14.33 -31.48 -31.77
C GLU A 292 15.82 -31.45 -32.16
N ARG A 293 16.74 -31.25 -31.20
CA ARG A 293 18.19 -31.24 -31.46
C ARG A 293 18.87 -32.57 -31.16
N THR A 294 18.10 -33.60 -30.81
CA THR A 294 18.65 -34.92 -30.43
C THR A 294 19.56 -35.50 -31.54
N LYS A 295 19.14 -35.43 -32.80
CA LYS A 295 19.93 -35.88 -33.93
C LYS A 295 21.23 -35.09 -34.13
N GLU A 296 21.18 -33.75 -34.01
CA GLU A 296 22.37 -32.89 -34.02
C GLU A 296 23.37 -33.29 -32.95
N PHE A 297 22.90 -33.52 -31.70
CA PHE A 297 23.73 -33.97 -30.58
C PHE A 297 24.35 -35.36 -30.86
N GLY A 298 23.58 -36.29 -31.41
CA GLY A 298 24.06 -37.61 -31.79
C GLY A 298 25.24 -37.55 -32.79
N ILE A 299 25.07 -36.75 -33.86
CA ILE A 299 26.12 -36.54 -34.87
C ILE A 299 27.38 -35.92 -34.23
N LEU A 300 27.23 -34.86 -33.44
CA LEU A 300 28.37 -34.20 -32.80
C LEU A 300 29.15 -35.11 -31.86
N ILE A 301 28.47 -35.97 -31.12
CA ILE A 301 29.13 -36.94 -30.25
C ILE A 301 29.86 -38.02 -31.07
N SER A 302 29.27 -38.49 -32.20
CA SER A 302 29.85 -39.49 -33.07
C SER A 302 31.13 -39.03 -33.74
N ILE A 303 31.25 -37.73 -34.08
CA ILE A 303 32.50 -37.13 -34.61
C ILE A 303 33.50 -36.72 -33.53
N GLY A 304 33.27 -37.09 -32.24
CA GLY A 304 34.24 -36.96 -31.18
C GLY A 304 34.08 -35.73 -30.26
N VAL A 305 33.01 -34.96 -30.36
CA VAL A 305 32.75 -33.85 -29.43
C VAL A 305 32.37 -34.38 -28.07
N LYS A 306 33.13 -34.02 -27.02
CA LYS A 306 32.85 -34.43 -25.63
C LYS A 306 31.48 -33.94 -25.16
N LYS A 307 30.66 -34.78 -24.54
CA LYS A 307 29.35 -34.47 -23.98
C LYS A 307 29.38 -33.22 -23.07
N SER A 308 30.45 -33.06 -22.25
CA SER A 308 30.62 -31.90 -21.39
C SER A 308 30.69 -30.57 -22.14
N LYS A 309 31.27 -30.54 -23.35
CA LYS A 309 31.30 -29.33 -24.19
C LYS A 309 29.92 -28.98 -24.76
N LEU A 310 29.15 -30.02 -25.16
CA LEU A 310 27.77 -29.82 -25.63
C LEU A 310 26.86 -29.29 -24.50
N ILE A 311 26.99 -29.88 -23.32
CA ILE A 311 26.27 -29.41 -22.14
C ILE A 311 26.58 -27.93 -21.86
N LEU A 312 27.88 -27.56 -21.86
CA LEU A 312 28.29 -26.18 -21.64
C LEU A 312 27.66 -25.21 -22.66
N ILE A 313 27.70 -25.55 -23.94
CA ILE A 313 27.11 -24.72 -25.00
C ILE A 313 25.59 -24.57 -24.78
N THR A 314 24.88 -25.68 -24.53
CA THR A 314 23.43 -25.66 -24.33
C THR A 314 23.01 -24.88 -23.09
N THR A 315 23.79 -24.97 -22.00
CA THR A 315 23.55 -24.16 -20.78
C THR A 315 23.74 -22.66 -21.06
N ILE A 316 24.80 -22.28 -21.80
CA ILE A 316 25.03 -20.89 -22.22
C ILE A 316 23.90 -20.40 -23.11
N GLU A 317 23.39 -21.21 -24.04
CA GLU A 317 22.23 -20.89 -24.86
C GLU A 317 21.00 -20.61 -24.02
N SER A 318 20.70 -21.47 -23.02
CA SER A 318 19.57 -21.29 -22.09
C SER A 318 19.71 -19.98 -21.28
N ILE A 319 20.92 -19.69 -20.79
CA ILE A 319 21.19 -18.44 -20.08
C ILE A 319 20.97 -17.22 -20.98
N PHE A 320 21.43 -17.23 -22.22
CA PHE A 320 21.20 -16.13 -23.16
C PHE A 320 19.73 -15.93 -23.46
N ILE A 321 18.97 -17.00 -23.69
CA ILE A 321 17.52 -16.95 -23.92
C ILE A 321 16.81 -16.35 -22.70
N ALA A 322 17.21 -16.79 -21.49
CA ALA A 322 16.65 -16.27 -20.24
C ALA A 322 16.97 -14.78 -20.05
N LEU A 323 18.18 -14.35 -20.38
CA LEU A 323 18.57 -12.95 -20.31
C LEU A 323 17.82 -12.08 -21.32
N ILE A 324 17.68 -12.55 -22.56
CA ILE A 324 16.95 -11.81 -23.61
C ILE A 324 15.48 -11.68 -23.22
N GLY A 325 14.81 -12.79 -22.90
CA GLY A 325 13.41 -12.77 -22.44
C GLY A 325 13.21 -11.96 -21.17
N GLY A 326 14.14 -12.09 -20.21
CA GLY A 326 14.14 -11.39 -18.95
C GLY A 326 14.29 -9.88 -19.10
N LEU A 327 15.29 -9.43 -19.82
CA LEU A 327 15.53 -8.00 -20.07
C LEU A 327 14.36 -7.35 -20.80
N LEU A 328 13.85 -8.01 -21.87
CA LEU A 328 12.68 -7.51 -22.59
C LEU A 328 11.43 -7.48 -21.68
N GLY A 329 11.24 -8.50 -20.85
CA GLY A 329 10.15 -8.56 -19.89
C GLY A 329 10.16 -7.39 -18.92
N VAL A 330 11.30 -7.11 -18.31
CA VAL A 330 11.47 -5.96 -17.40
C VAL A 330 11.30 -4.64 -18.16
N LEU A 331 11.96 -4.45 -19.28
CA LEU A 331 11.90 -3.21 -20.04
C LEU A 331 10.49 -2.84 -20.49
N ILE A 332 9.68 -3.82 -20.89
CA ILE A 332 8.28 -3.59 -21.31
C ILE A 332 7.36 -3.47 -20.09
N SER A 333 7.68 -4.12 -18.97
CA SER A 333 6.89 -3.96 -17.73
C SER A 333 6.96 -2.54 -17.17
N ILE A 334 8.08 -1.83 -17.34
CA ILE A 334 8.23 -0.45 -16.83
C ILE A 334 7.15 0.49 -17.40
N PRO A 335 7.01 0.69 -18.71
CA PRO A 335 5.98 1.58 -19.26
C PRO A 335 4.56 1.08 -18.97
N VAL A 336 4.33 -0.24 -18.92
CA VAL A 336 3.01 -0.81 -18.59
C VAL A 336 2.63 -0.46 -17.14
N VAL A 337 3.50 -0.74 -16.18
CA VAL A 337 3.24 -0.44 -14.77
C VAL A 337 3.11 1.07 -14.55
N TYR A 338 3.97 1.88 -15.19
CA TYR A 338 3.89 3.34 -15.10
C TYR A 338 2.58 3.91 -15.66
N TYR A 339 2.09 3.34 -16.77
CA TYR A 339 0.80 3.73 -17.33
C TYR A 339 -0.34 3.47 -16.34
N PHE A 340 -0.42 2.28 -15.75
CA PHE A 340 -1.47 1.92 -14.79
C PHE A 340 -1.27 2.55 -13.41
N HIS A 341 -0.06 2.98 -13.07
CA HIS A 341 0.17 3.81 -11.89
C HIS A 341 -0.50 5.18 -12.02
N ASN A 342 -0.33 5.84 -13.18
CA ASN A 342 -0.93 7.15 -13.44
C ASN A 342 -2.42 7.06 -13.83
N ASN A 343 -2.86 5.93 -14.35
CA ASN A 343 -4.25 5.64 -14.74
C ASN A 343 -4.72 4.37 -14.03
N PRO A 344 -5.02 4.43 -12.73
CA PRO A 344 -5.39 3.24 -11.96
C PRO A 344 -6.64 2.56 -12.56
N ILE A 345 -6.68 1.25 -12.44
CA ILE A 345 -7.86 0.46 -12.83
C ILE A 345 -8.99 0.83 -11.89
N ARG A 346 -10.14 1.26 -12.42
CA ARG A 346 -11.32 1.61 -11.63
C ARG A 346 -12.28 0.43 -11.57
N PHE A 347 -12.77 0.15 -10.37
CA PHE A 347 -13.89 -0.75 -10.20
C PHE A 347 -15.20 -0.09 -10.66
N THR A 348 -16.14 -0.91 -11.12
CA THR A 348 -17.47 -0.49 -11.52
C THR A 348 -18.49 -1.49 -10.96
N GLY A 349 -19.74 -1.03 -10.79
CA GLY A 349 -20.83 -1.87 -10.30
C GLY A 349 -20.74 -2.18 -8.81
N GLU A 350 -21.03 -3.42 -8.42
CA GLU A 350 -21.08 -3.82 -7.00
C GLU A 350 -19.77 -3.60 -6.24
N LEU A 351 -18.60 -3.80 -6.89
CA LEU A 351 -17.30 -3.56 -6.28
C LEU A 351 -17.05 -2.08 -6.02
N GLU A 352 -17.57 -1.20 -6.87
CA GLU A 352 -17.53 0.24 -6.65
C GLU A 352 -18.33 0.62 -5.41
N GLU A 353 -19.58 0.12 -5.30
CA GLU A 353 -20.43 0.39 -4.14
C GLU A 353 -19.81 -0.14 -2.84
N ILE A 354 -19.22 -1.32 -2.87
CA ILE A 354 -18.53 -1.92 -1.72
C ILE A 354 -17.35 -1.06 -1.31
N SER A 355 -16.49 -0.67 -2.25
CA SER A 355 -15.32 0.16 -1.96
C SER A 355 -15.73 1.51 -1.33
N LEU A 356 -16.74 2.15 -1.89
CA LEU A 356 -17.28 3.41 -1.37
C LEU A 356 -17.90 3.25 0.03
N LYS A 357 -18.53 2.11 0.34
CA LYS A 357 -19.04 1.80 1.69
C LYS A 357 -17.92 1.64 2.72
N PHE A 358 -16.73 1.24 2.30
CA PHE A 358 -15.53 1.17 3.15
C PHE A 358 -14.70 2.46 3.14
N GLY A 359 -15.16 3.52 2.48
CA GLY A 359 -14.46 4.80 2.45
C GLY A 359 -13.20 4.82 1.60
N VAL A 360 -13.05 3.84 0.73
CA VAL A 360 -11.91 3.71 -0.17
C VAL A 360 -12.37 4.03 -1.60
N GLU A 361 -11.64 4.85 -2.32
CA GLU A 361 -11.95 5.05 -3.74
C GLU A 361 -11.83 3.73 -4.50
N PRO A 362 -12.73 3.46 -5.45
CA PRO A 362 -12.79 2.18 -6.16
C PRO A 362 -11.71 2.09 -7.24
N ILE A 363 -10.44 2.18 -6.85
CA ILE A 363 -9.28 2.15 -7.73
C ILE A 363 -8.24 1.12 -7.29
N LEU A 364 -7.52 0.56 -8.28
CA LEU A 364 -6.38 -0.33 -8.08
C LEU A 364 -5.14 0.31 -8.71
N PRO A 365 -4.35 1.06 -7.94
CA PRO A 365 -3.09 1.58 -8.41
C PRO A 365 -2.00 0.50 -8.45
N LEU A 366 -1.04 0.64 -9.36
CA LEU A 366 0.13 -0.22 -9.40
C LEU A 366 1.32 0.46 -8.72
N SER A 367 2.08 -0.28 -7.92
CA SER A 367 3.32 0.21 -7.32
C SER A 367 4.47 0.22 -8.34
N ILE A 368 5.22 1.32 -8.37
CA ILE A 368 6.41 1.49 -9.22
C ILE A 368 7.71 1.16 -8.47
N ASP A 369 7.63 0.43 -7.36
CA ASP A 369 8.81 0.08 -6.56
C ASP A 369 9.82 -0.74 -7.37
N PRO A 370 11.06 -0.24 -7.58
CA PRO A 370 12.10 -0.94 -8.33
C PRO A 370 12.43 -2.33 -7.75
N GLY A 371 12.24 -2.53 -6.44
CA GLY A 371 12.47 -3.80 -5.77
C GLY A 371 11.61 -4.92 -6.34
N ILE A 372 10.37 -4.62 -6.75
CA ILE A 372 9.45 -5.60 -7.37
C ILE A 372 10.05 -6.10 -8.69
N PHE A 373 10.50 -5.18 -9.56
CA PHE A 373 11.05 -5.53 -10.88
C PHE A 373 12.29 -6.42 -10.75
N VAL A 374 13.20 -6.07 -9.86
CA VAL A 374 14.43 -6.82 -9.62
C VAL A 374 14.11 -8.20 -9.04
N ALA A 375 13.26 -8.28 -8.02
CA ALA A 375 12.91 -9.54 -7.37
C ALA A 375 12.24 -10.52 -8.36
N GLN A 376 11.25 -10.05 -9.14
CA GLN A 376 10.55 -10.89 -10.11
C GLN A 376 11.48 -11.37 -11.24
N ALA A 377 12.34 -10.48 -11.75
CA ALA A 377 13.34 -10.85 -12.74
C ALA A 377 14.28 -11.94 -12.23
N PHE A 378 14.76 -11.85 -10.99
CA PHE A 378 15.61 -12.86 -10.38
C PHE A 378 14.89 -14.20 -10.20
N ILE A 379 13.65 -14.21 -9.72
CA ILE A 379 12.88 -15.44 -9.49
C ILE A 379 12.66 -16.18 -10.82
N VAL A 380 12.17 -15.48 -11.85
CA VAL A 380 11.90 -16.11 -13.16
C VAL A 380 13.18 -16.53 -13.85
N PHE A 381 14.26 -15.74 -13.74
CA PHE A 381 15.58 -16.13 -14.24
C PHE A 381 16.08 -17.42 -13.56
N PHE A 382 15.89 -17.55 -12.25
CA PHE A 382 16.27 -18.74 -11.50
C PHE A 382 15.45 -19.96 -11.92
N ILE A 383 14.15 -19.82 -12.16
CA ILE A 383 13.27 -20.86 -12.69
C ILE A 383 13.77 -21.32 -14.08
N ALA A 384 14.13 -20.37 -14.96
CA ALA A 384 14.66 -20.67 -16.27
C ALA A 384 16.01 -21.41 -16.20
N LEU A 385 16.87 -21.03 -15.25
CA LEU A 385 18.14 -21.71 -15.00
C LEU A 385 17.93 -23.13 -14.50
N LEU A 386 17.00 -23.35 -13.56
CA LEU A 386 16.63 -24.69 -13.10
C LEU A 386 16.10 -25.57 -14.23
N SER A 387 15.28 -25.01 -15.12
CA SER A 387 14.77 -25.73 -16.28
C SER A 387 15.89 -26.20 -17.24
N SER A 388 17.05 -25.52 -17.23
CA SER A 388 18.22 -25.94 -18.03
C SER A 388 18.89 -27.22 -17.53
N ILE A 389 18.54 -27.72 -16.34
CA ILE A 389 19.01 -29.01 -15.82
C ILE A 389 18.49 -30.17 -16.68
N TYR A 390 17.32 -30.01 -17.30
CA TYR A 390 16.76 -31.06 -18.16
C TYR A 390 17.67 -31.41 -19.37
N PRO A 391 18.08 -30.48 -20.25
CA PRO A 391 18.98 -30.79 -21.37
C PRO A 391 20.33 -31.30 -20.90
N LEU A 392 20.80 -30.87 -19.73
CA LEU A 392 22.02 -31.32 -19.10
C LEU A 392 21.97 -32.83 -18.81
N ASN A 393 20.90 -33.30 -18.15
CA ASN A 393 20.69 -34.70 -17.85
C ASN A 393 20.39 -35.53 -19.11
N PHE A 394 19.65 -34.95 -20.05
CA PHE A 394 19.33 -35.58 -21.33
C PHE A 394 20.60 -35.88 -22.15
N ILE A 395 21.49 -34.90 -22.35
CA ILE A 395 22.76 -35.07 -23.12
C ILE A 395 23.70 -36.07 -22.41
N ARG A 396 23.74 -36.07 -21.07
CA ARG A 396 24.54 -37.06 -20.30
C ARG A 396 24.16 -38.53 -20.63
N LYS A 397 22.84 -38.78 -20.73
CA LYS A 397 22.30 -40.14 -20.95
C LYS A 397 22.21 -40.49 -22.44
N LEU A 398 22.45 -39.57 -23.35
CA LEU A 398 22.27 -39.77 -24.79
C LEU A 398 23.26 -40.79 -25.36
N LYS A 399 22.73 -41.80 -26.04
CA LYS A 399 23.52 -42.80 -26.82
C LYS A 399 23.56 -42.36 -28.28
N PRO A 400 24.75 -42.15 -28.89
CA PRO A 400 24.87 -41.58 -30.21
C PRO A 400 24.16 -42.39 -31.30
N VAL A 401 24.25 -43.73 -31.22
CA VAL A 401 23.65 -44.64 -32.20
C VAL A 401 22.13 -44.56 -32.21
N GLU A 402 21.51 -44.50 -31.02
CA GLU A 402 20.06 -44.35 -30.88
C GLU A 402 19.59 -42.98 -31.35
N ALA A 403 20.35 -41.91 -31.06
CA ALA A 403 20.03 -40.53 -31.45
C ALA A 403 20.08 -40.28 -32.97
N MET A 404 20.87 -41.04 -33.70
CA MET A 404 20.96 -40.90 -35.18
C MET A 404 19.85 -41.65 -35.92
N ARG A 405 19.17 -42.61 -35.25
CA ARG A 405 18.07 -43.39 -35.85
C ARG A 405 16.71 -42.69 -35.76
N LEU A 406 16.60 -41.66 -34.89
CA LEU A 406 15.44 -40.76 -34.80
C LEU A 406 15.48 -39.71 -35.94
#